data_9ea86e394eb5d32dfc0d4a7e7b142c39
#
_entry.id   9ea86e394eb5d32dfc0d4a7e7b142c39
#
_cell.length_a   1.000
_cell.length_b   1.000
_cell.length_c   1.000
_cell.angle_alpha   90.00
_cell.angle_beta   90.00
_cell.angle_gamma   90.00
#
_symmetry.space_group_name_H-M   'P 1'
#
loop_
_entity.id
_entity.type
_entity.pdbx_description
1 polymer ?
#
loop_
_entity_poly.entity_id
_entity_poly.type
_entity_poly.pdbx_seq_one_letter_code
_entity_poly.pdbx_strand_id
1 'polypeptide(L)'
;FGENEYVQTIFMKKNDSLATAFDVPQGITAMVGGGGKTTLMLRLAQELVQRGARVIVTTTTHIFPPEGIPTGNPTNAEEVAHALLIEPLLCLGKPLKDGKLGAPDLTMTALSCLADYVLVEADGAKHLPLKAPYEYEPVIPEETQLVIAVAGLDGAGQPIQDVAFRSGLYAALCGKKETELVTASDIALVLAHEAGQRKDVPQGARFAVLLNKADDTARKTTAQEVAAELNNDSVERVVIASLGGKS
;
A
#
# COMPACT_ATOMS: atom_id res chain seq x y z
N PHE A 1 -17.51 -6.67 28.33
CA PHE A 1 -16.25 -7.45 28.22
C PHE A 1 -15.96 -7.48 26.73
N GLY A 2 -15.11 -6.56 26.21
CA GLY A 2 -14.63 -6.56 24.84
C GLY A 2 -13.56 -7.64 24.72
N GLU A 3 -13.69 -8.51 23.75
CA GLU A 3 -12.59 -9.35 23.31
C GLU A 3 -11.48 -8.41 22.83
N ASN A 4 -10.30 -8.47 23.47
CA ASN A 4 -9.10 -7.83 22.95
C ASN A 4 -8.78 -8.49 21.61
N GLU A 5 -9.15 -7.86 20.50
CA GLU A 5 -8.72 -8.31 19.18
C GLU A 5 -7.22 -8.06 19.06
N TYR A 6 -6.43 -9.10 19.31
CA TYR A 6 -5.00 -9.07 19.06
C TYR A 6 -4.74 -8.82 17.57
N VAL A 7 -3.79 -7.94 17.26
CA VAL A 7 -3.32 -7.74 15.89
C VAL A 7 -2.90 -9.09 15.27
N GLN A 8 -3.52 -9.44 14.17
CA GLN A 8 -3.20 -10.70 13.49
C GLN A 8 -1.90 -10.55 12.70
N THR A 9 -0.82 -11.19 13.16
CA THR A 9 0.45 -11.25 12.42
C THR A 9 0.51 -12.50 11.53
N ILE A 10 0.70 -12.31 10.23
CA ILE A 10 0.69 -13.35 9.21
C ILE A 10 2.04 -13.40 8.50
N PHE A 11 2.75 -14.52 8.59
CA PHE A 11 3.96 -14.81 7.83
C PHE A 11 3.60 -15.49 6.51
N MET A 12 3.80 -14.80 5.40
CA MET A 12 3.50 -15.32 4.07
C MET A 12 4.52 -16.37 3.61
N LYS A 13 4.02 -17.47 3.09
CA LYS A 13 4.78 -18.44 2.31
C LYS A 13 4.64 -18.13 0.81
N LYS A 14 5.48 -18.75 -0.03
CA LYS A 14 5.54 -18.47 -1.48
C LYS A 14 4.19 -18.57 -2.21
N ASN A 15 3.31 -19.47 -1.78
CA ASN A 15 2.03 -19.76 -2.43
C ASN A 15 0.81 -19.22 -1.67
N ASP A 16 1.02 -18.48 -0.59
CA ASP A 16 -0.08 -17.90 0.17
C ASP A 16 -0.68 -16.72 -0.60
N SER A 17 -1.98 -16.51 -0.45
CA SER A 17 -2.70 -15.43 -1.10
C SER A 17 -2.66 -14.15 -0.26
N LEU A 18 -2.17 -13.08 -0.86
CA LEU A 18 -2.19 -11.72 -0.28
C LEU A 18 -3.62 -11.22 -0.06
N ALA A 19 -4.51 -11.47 -1.04
CA ALA A 19 -5.90 -11.06 -0.93
C ALA A 19 -6.60 -11.73 0.27
N THR A 20 -6.24 -12.98 0.60
CA THR A 20 -6.73 -13.67 1.79
C THR A 20 -6.04 -13.18 3.06
N ALA A 21 -4.72 -12.98 3.03
CA ALA A 21 -3.97 -12.51 4.20
C ALA A 21 -4.45 -11.13 4.67
N PHE A 22 -4.75 -10.22 3.74
CA PHE A 22 -5.32 -8.90 4.05
C PHE A 22 -6.83 -8.92 4.23
N ASP A 23 -7.51 -10.04 3.89
CA ASP A 23 -8.97 -10.10 3.84
C ASP A 23 -9.53 -8.91 3.06
N VAL A 24 -9.03 -8.74 1.81
CA VAL A 24 -9.30 -7.56 0.99
C VAL A 24 -10.79 -7.46 0.70
N PRO A 25 -11.47 -6.40 1.15
CA PRO A 25 -12.89 -6.20 0.91
C PRO A 25 -13.15 -5.78 -0.54
N GLN A 26 -14.35 -6.04 -1.05
CA GLN A 26 -14.83 -5.40 -2.29
C GLN A 26 -14.87 -3.88 -2.09
N GLY A 27 -14.71 -3.14 -3.20
CA GLY A 27 -14.62 -1.69 -3.18
C GLY A 27 -13.20 -1.17 -3.25
N ILE A 28 -12.87 -0.09 -2.53
CA ILE A 28 -11.61 0.60 -2.65
C ILE A 28 -10.61 0.15 -1.57
N THR A 29 -9.42 -0.28 -2.02
CA THR A 29 -8.26 -0.51 -1.15
C THR A 29 -7.15 0.45 -1.55
N ALA A 30 -6.69 1.29 -0.61
CA ALA A 30 -5.62 2.25 -0.83
C ALA A 30 -4.29 1.75 -0.25
N MET A 31 -3.19 2.05 -0.93
CA MET A 31 -1.83 1.69 -0.53
C MET A 31 -1.00 2.95 -0.31
N VAL A 32 -0.36 3.03 0.87
CA VAL A 32 0.48 4.15 1.30
C VAL A 32 1.86 3.65 1.74
N GLY A 33 2.82 4.56 1.91
CA GLY A 33 4.16 4.23 2.41
C GLY A 33 5.20 3.96 1.33
N GLY A 34 6.16 3.09 1.59
CA GLY A 34 7.31 2.79 0.71
C GLY A 34 7.64 1.30 0.63
N GLY A 35 8.60 0.94 -0.22
CA GLY A 35 9.14 -0.42 -0.22
C GLY A 35 8.31 -1.49 -0.94
N GLY A 36 7.42 -1.11 -1.90
CA GLY A 36 6.77 -2.11 -2.74
C GLY A 36 5.26 -1.99 -2.96
N LYS A 37 4.67 -0.80 -2.82
CA LYS A 37 3.23 -0.56 -3.06
C LYS A 37 2.74 -1.05 -4.42
N THR A 38 3.41 -0.62 -5.49
CA THR A 38 3.04 -1.00 -6.86
C THR A 38 3.11 -2.52 -7.05
N THR A 39 4.14 -3.17 -6.49
CA THR A 39 4.25 -4.64 -6.54
C THR A 39 3.11 -5.30 -5.78
N LEU A 40 2.76 -4.82 -4.59
CA LEU A 40 1.60 -5.29 -3.83
C LEU A 40 0.31 -5.14 -4.63
N MET A 41 0.06 -3.94 -5.16
CA MET A 41 -1.12 -3.62 -5.96
C MET A 41 -1.30 -4.57 -7.13
N LEU A 42 -0.25 -4.79 -7.91
CA LEU A 42 -0.29 -5.65 -9.08
C LEU A 42 -0.48 -7.13 -8.72
N ARG A 43 0.15 -7.61 -7.65
CA ARG A 43 -0.06 -8.99 -7.18
C ARG A 43 -1.47 -9.19 -6.65
N LEU A 44 -2.01 -8.26 -5.86
CA LEU A 44 -3.40 -8.32 -5.42
C LEU A 44 -4.36 -8.31 -6.62
N ALA A 45 -4.13 -7.44 -7.61
CA ALA A 45 -4.96 -7.38 -8.81
C ALA A 45 -4.99 -8.72 -9.55
N GLN A 46 -3.82 -9.35 -9.75
CA GLN A 46 -3.71 -10.65 -10.40
C GLN A 46 -4.44 -11.76 -9.63
N GLU A 47 -4.27 -11.81 -8.29
CA GLU A 47 -4.96 -12.80 -7.44
C GLU A 47 -6.48 -12.63 -7.48
N LEU A 48 -6.98 -11.39 -7.44
CA LEU A 48 -8.40 -11.09 -7.47
C LEU A 48 -9.02 -11.45 -8.83
N VAL A 49 -8.32 -11.15 -9.93
CA VAL A 49 -8.76 -11.57 -11.29
C VAL A 49 -8.79 -13.09 -11.42
N GLN A 50 -7.80 -13.81 -10.88
CA GLN A 50 -7.81 -15.27 -10.86
C GLN A 50 -9.01 -15.87 -10.09
N ARG A 51 -9.61 -15.09 -9.18
CA ARG A 51 -10.86 -15.45 -8.48
C ARG A 51 -12.12 -15.05 -9.25
N GLY A 52 -11.98 -14.54 -10.47
CA GLY A 52 -13.08 -14.12 -11.34
C GLY A 52 -13.60 -12.70 -11.10
N ALA A 53 -12.87 -11.87 -10.34
CA ALA A 53 -13.27 -10.51 -10.08
C ALA A 53 -12.85 -9.53 -11.20
N ARG A 54 -13.61 -8.44 -11.33
CA ARG A 54 -13.25 -7.29 -12.15
C ARG A 54 -12.46 -6.31 -11.28
N VAL A 55 -11.27 -5.92 -11.73
CA VAL A 55 -10.33 -5.13 -10.95
C VAL A 55 -9.89 -3.90 -11.73
N ILE A 56 -9.89 -2.75 -11.07
CA ILE A 56 -9.26 -1.52 -11.56
C ILE A 56 -8.07 -1.20 -10.68
N VAL A 57 -6.90 -0.98 -11.27
CA VAL A 57 -5.74 -0.38 -10.61
C VAL A 57 -5.62 1.08 -11.03
N THR A 58 -5.32 1.98 -10.08
CA THR A 58 -5.25 3.41 -10.32
C THR A 58 -4.36 4.13 -9.30
N THR A 59 -4.32 5.44 -9.38
CA THR A 59 -3.60 6.31 -8.42
C THR A 59 -4.35 7.60 -8.17
N THR A 60 -4.14 8.18 -7.01
CA THR A 60 -4.50 9.57 -6.70
C THR A 60 -3.32 10.53 -6.82
N THR A 61 -2.11 10.00 -7.07
CA THR A 61 -0.88 10.75 -7.24
C THR A 61 -0.25 10.49 -8.62
N HIS A 62 0.87 9.81 -8.70
CA HIS A 62 1.53 9.49 -9.97
C HIS A 62 2.14 8.09 -9.93
N ILE A 63 1.79 7.24 -10.93
CA ILE A 63 2.39 5.92 -11.13
C ILE A 63 2.90 5.77 -12.57
N PHE A 64 3.84 4.88 -12.80
CA PHE A 64 4.13 4.42 -14.16
C PHE A 64 3.04 3.44 -14.61
N PRO A 65 2.63 3.48 -15.90
CA PRO A 65 1.72 2.48 -16.45
C PRO A 65 2.31 1.08 -16.21
N PRO A 66 1.53 0.15 -15.62
CA PRO A 66 2.03 -1.22 -15.44
C PRO A 66 2.11 -1.95 -16.77
N GLU A 67 3.20 -2.69 -16.99
CA GLU A 67 3.37 -3.48 -18.21
C GLU A 67 2.32 -4.59 -18.30
N GLY A 68 1.80 -4.80 -19.51
CA GLY A 68 0.85 -5.89 -19.80
C GLY A 68 -0.56 -5.70 -19.28
N ILE A 69 -0.89 -4.53 -18.70
CA ILE A 69 -2.25 -4.20 -18.27
C ILE A 69 -2.82 -3.11 -19.20
N PRO A 70 -4.00 -3.32 -19.83
CA PRO A 70 -4.64 -2.28 -20.62
C PRO A 70 -4.83 -1.01 -19.81
N THR A 71 -4.30 0.10 -20.37
CA THR A 71 -4.24 1.39 -19.68
C THR A 71 -5.03 2.43 -20.44
N GLY A 72 -5.84 3.24 -19.74
CA GLY A 72 -6.63 4.29 -20.35
C GLY A 72 -7.13 5.35 -19.36
N ASN A 73 -7.76 6.38 -19.91
CA ASN A 73 -8.42 7.43 -19.14
C ASN A 73 -9.80 7.73 -19.74
N PRO A 74 -10.72 6.76 -19.71
CA PRO A 74 -12.08 6.98 -20.20
C PRO A 74 -12.80 8.03 -19.34
N THR A 75 -13.65 8.82 -19.98
CA THR A 75 -14.38 9.91 -19.33
C THR A 75 -15.83 9.54 -18.99
N ASN A 76 -16.28 8.36 -19.42
CA ASN A 76 -17.62 7.86 -19.11
C ASN A 76 -17.58 6.43 -18.58
N ALA A 77 -18.59 6.10 -17.77
CA ALA A 77 -18.72 4.82 -17.09
C ALA A 77 -19.00 3.65 -18.06
N GLU A 78 -19.67 3.90 -19.17
CA GLU A 78 -20.05 2.85 -20.16
C GLU A 78 -18.81 2.28 -20.86
N GLU A 79 -17.84 3.13 -21.21
CA GLU A 79 -16.56 2.70 -21.78
C GLU A 79 -15.80 1.77 -20.82
N VAL A 80 -15.74 2.12 -19.52
CA VAL A 80 -15.08 1.28 -18.51
C VAL A 80 -15.83 -0.03 -18.33
N ALA A 81 -17.17 0.01 -18.21
CA ALA A 81 -17.98 -1.18 -18.07
C ALA A 81 -17.81 -2.15 -19.25
N HIS A 82 -17.81 -1.61 -20.47
CA HIS A 82 -17.57 -2.41 -21.68
C HIS A 82 -16.14 -3.00 -21.71
N ALA A 83 -15.12 -2.21 -21.37
CA ALA A 83 -13.74 -2.69 -21.32
C ALA A 83 -13.55 -3.81 -20.29
N LEU A 84 -14.19 -3.72 -19.10
CA LEU A 84 -14.13 -4.76 -18.07
C LEU A 84 -14.84 -6.07 -18.43
N LEU A 85 -15.71 -6.07 -19.44
CA LEU A 85 -16.28 -7.31 -20.00
C LEU A 85 -15.27 -8.09 -20.87
N ILE A 86 -14.29 -7.38 -21.43
CA ILE A 86 -13.26 -7.95 -22.31
C ILE A 86 -12.01 -8.30 -21.52
N GLU A 87 -11.57 -7.35 -20.70
CA GLU A 87 -10.35 -7.43 -19.87
C GLU A 87 -10.72 -7.18 -18.42
N PRO A 88 -10.71 -8.21 -17.55
CA PRO A 88 -11.13 -8.09 -16.17
C PRO A 88 -10.17 -7.24 -15.29
N LEU A 89 -9.02 -6.83 -15.83
CA LEU A 89 -8.05 -5.97 -15.18
C LEU A 89 -7.71 -4.76 -16.06
N LEU A 90 -8.00 -3.57 -15.57
CA LEU A 90 -7.68 -2.31 -16.23
C LEU A 90 -6.81 -1.43 -15.32
N CYS A 91 -5.91 -0.65 -15.96
CA CYS A 91 -5.23 0.46 -15.29
C CYS A 91 -5.84 1.78 -15.78
N LEU A 92 -6.41 2.55 -14.85
CA LEU A 92 -7.04 3.82 -15.20
C LEU A 92 -6.26 5.00 -14.62
N GLY A 93 -5.97 6.00 -15.46
CA GLY A 93 -5.27 7.20 -15.03
C GLY A 93 -5.01 8.15 -16.19
N LYS A 94 -4.91 9.44 -15.89
CA LYS A 94 -4.68 10.50 -16.86
C LYS A 94 -3.21 10.50 -17.28
N PRO A 95 -2.89 10.35 -18.58
CA PRO A 95 -1.51 10.42 -19.07
C PRO A 95 -0.85 11.77 -18.76
N LEU A 96 0.38 11.74 -18.24
CA LEU A 96 1.20 12.90 -17.92
C LEU A 96 2.38 13.03 -18.89
N LYS A 97 2.99 14.23 -18.96
CA LYS A 97 4.10 14.51 -19.88
C LYS A 97 5.38 13.70 -19.62
N ASP A 98 5.55 13.23 -18.39
CA ASP A 98 6.71 12.41 -17.96
C ASP A 98 6.50 10.90 -18.17
N GLY A 99 5.44 10.51 -18.88
CA GLY A 99 5.09 9.12 -19.15
C GLY A 99 4.41 8.39 -18.00
N LYS A 100 4.11 9.09 -16.91
CA LYS A 100 3.32 8.55 -15.80
C LYS A 100 1.83 8.75 -16.03
N LEU A 101 1.05 8.16 -15.14
CA LEU A 101 -0.38 8.38 -14.99
C LEU A 101 -0.62 9.19 -13.71
N GLY A 102 -1.50 10.18 -13.80
CA GLY A 102 -2.11 10.85 -12.65
C GLY A 102 -3.49 10.26 -12.35
N ALA A 103 -4.21 10.88 -11.41
CA ALA A 103 -5.57 10.49 -11.08
C ALA A 103 -6.46 10.43 -12.33
N PRO A 104 -7.37 9.45 -12.45
CA PRO A 104 -8.30 9.35 -13.56
C PRO A 104 -9.33 10.48 -13.55
N ASP A 105 -9.95 10.76 -14.69
CA ASP A 105 -11.02 11.77 -14.79
C ASP A 105 -12.34 11.28 -14.15
N LEU A 106 -12.59 9.97 -14.09
CA LEU A 106 -13.72 9.40 -13.34
C LEU A 106 -13.44 9.40 -11.83
N THR A 107 -14.47 9.68 -11.05
CA THR A 107 -14.39 9.68 -9.58
C THR A 107 -14.17 8.27 -9.02
N MET A 108 -13.57 8.16 -7.84
CA MET A 108 -13.37 6.86 -7.17
C MET A 108 -14.70 6.16 -6.87
N THR A 109 -15.73 6.93 -6.50
CA THR A 109 -17.11 6.43 -6.35
C THR A 109 -17.63 5.78 -7.64
N ALA A 110 -17.45 6.45 -8.79
CA ALA A 110 -17.86 5.88 -10.08
C ALA A 110 -17.10 4.58 -10.40
N LEU A 111 -15.78 4.55 -10.18
CA LEU A 111 -14.96 3.37 -10.41
C LEU A 111 -15.37 2.19 -9.51
N SER A 112 -15.69 2.44 -8.24
CA SER A 112 -16.12 1.40 -7.30
C SER A 112 -17.51 0.81 -7.62
N CYS A 113 -18.33 1.51 -8.40
CA CYS A 113 -19.59 0.96 -8.92
C CYS A 113 -19.39 0.07 -10.16
N LEU A 114 -18.25 0.16 -10.85
CA LEU A 114 -17.99 -0.54 -12.12
C LEU A 114 -17.17 -1.81 -11.95
N ALA A 115 -16.30 -1.86 -10.95
CA ALA A 115 -15.44 -3.00 -10.65
C ALA A 115 -15.73 -3.57 -9.26
N ASP A 116 -15.41 -4.84 -9.06
CA ASP A 116 -15.55 -5.48 -7.75
C ASP A 116 -14.48 -4.98 -6.78
N TYR A 117 -13.28 -4.61 -7.31
CA TYR A 117 -12.17 -4.05 -6.54
C TYR A 117 -11.51 -2.88 -7.28
N VAL A 118 -11.23 -1.81 -6.55
CA VAL A 118 -10.42 -0.67 -7.01
C VAL A 118 -9.19 -0.56 -6.11
N LEU A 119 -8.01 -0.80 -6.67
CA LEU A 119 -6.74 -0.75 -5.95
C LEU A 119 -6.04 0.57 -6.27
N VAL A 120 -5.73 1.37 -5.26
CA VAL A 120 -5.28 2.75 -5.40
C VAL A 120 -3.89 2.94 -4.80
N GLU A 121 -2.90 3.39 -5.57
CA GLU A 121 -1.66 3.92 -5.00
C GLU A 121 -1.87 5.38 -4.61
N ALA A 122 -1.91 5.67 -3.29
CA ALA A 122 -2.35 6.96 -2.76
C ALA A 122 -1.21 7.93 -2.42
N ASP A 123 0.04 7.51 -2.62
CA ASP A 123 1.22 8.36 -2.41
C ASP A 123 2.46 7.90 -3.19
N GLY A 124 3.45 8.81 -3.38
CA GLY A 124 4.74 8.49 -3.97
C GLY A 124 5.82 8.22 -2.91
N ALA A 125 6.78 7.34 -3.18
CA ALA A 125 7.93 7.04 -2.29
C ALA A 125 9.29 7.05 -2.99
N LYS A 126 9.37 7.43 -4.27
CA LYS A 126 10.61 7.46 -5.08
C LYS A 126 11.45 6.18 -4.97
N HIS A 127 10.80 5.02 -4.93
CA HIS A 127 11.40 3.68 -4.78
C HIS A 127 12.16 3.45 -3.46
N LEU A 128 12.09 4.37 -2.49
CA LEU A 128 12.69 4.18 -1.18
C LEU A 128 11.86 3.22 -0.31
N PRO A 129 12.52 2.45 0.57
CA PRO A 129 11.84 1.45 1.39
C PRO A 129 10.91 2.04 2.44
N LEU A 130 11.22 3.22 2.95
CA LEU A 130 10.48 3.87 4.02
C LEU A 130 10.01 5.27 3.58
N LYS A 131 9.02 5.81 4.29
CA LYS A 131 8.48 7.13 3.99
C LYS A 131 7.79 7.74 5.21
N ALA A 132 7.91 9.08 5.36
CA ALA A 132 6.97 9.89 6.12
C ALA A 132 6.11 10.73 5.15
N PRO A 133 4.79 10.86 5.37
CA PRO A 133 3.93 11.65 4.50
C PRO A 133 4.18 13.14 4.67
N TYR A 134 3.98 13.91 3.62
CA TYR A 134 3.97 15.37 3.67
C TYR A 134 2.57 15.89 4.00
N GLU A 135 2.46 17.22 4.15
CA GLU A 135 1.22 17.89 4.55
C GLU A 135 0.02 17.54 3.65
N TYR A 136 0.26 17.45 2.32
CA TYR A 136 -0.75 17.12 1.31
C TYR A 136 -0.75 15.64 0.88
N GLU A 137 -0.11 14.76 1.63
CA GLU A 137 -0.05 13.31 1.39
C GLU A 137 -0.39 12.55 2.68
N PRO A 138 -0.90 11.33 2.56
CA PRO A 138 -1.39 10.67 1.35
C PRO A 138 -2.72 11.26 0.84
N VAL A 139 -3.09 10.97 -0.41
CA VAL A 139 -4.41 11.32 -0.97
C VAL A 139 -5.26 10.05 -1.01
N ILE A 140 -5.82 9.69 0.13
CA ILE A 140 -6.66 8.50 0.28
C ILE A 140 -8.10 8.87 -0.09
N PRO A 141 -8.78 8.13 -1.00
CA PRO A 141 -10.20 8.35 -1.27
C PRO A 141 -11.06 8.16 -0.01
N GLU A 142 -12.06 9.00 0.18
CA GLU A 142 -12.95 8.94 1.36
C GLU A 142 -13.72 7.62 1.45
N GLU A 143 -14.01 7.00 0.30
CA GLU A 143 -14.76 5.73 0.21
C GLU A 143 -13.89 4.49 0.43
N THR A 144 -12.64 4.64 0.85
CA THR A 144 -11.70 3.53 1.07
C THR A 144 -12.17 2.64 2.21
N GLN A 145 -12.27 1.33 1.98
CA GLN A 145 -12.61 0.33 2.99
C GLN A 145 -11.38 -0.24 3.70
N LEU A 146 -10.23 -0.31 3.01
CA LEU A 146 -8.98 -0.83 3.55
C LEU A 146 -7.81 0.05 3.12
N VAL A 147 -6.99 0.45 4.09
CA VAL A 147 -5.69 1.09 3.82
C VAL A 147 -4.59 0.11 4.20
N ILE A 148 -3.65 -0.13 3.26
CA ILE A 148 -2.47 -0.96 3.51
C ILE A 148 -1.23 -0.06 3.49
N ALA A 149 -0.61 0.10 4.67
CA ALA A 149 0.68 0.78 4.79
C ALA A 149 1.82 -0.19 4.51
N VAL A 150 2.71 0.17 3.60
CA VAL A 150 3.84 -0.66 3.17
C VAL A 150 5.15 -0.10 3.70
N ALA A 151 5.97 -0.96 4.27
CA ALA A 151 7.35 -0.66 4.65
C ALA A 151 8.30 -1.75 4.14
N GLY A 152 9.41 -1.34 3.53
CA GLY A 152 10.48 -2.24 3.10
C GLY A 152 11.49 -2.46 4.22
N LEU A 153 11.68 -3.70 4.64
CA LEU A 153 12.60 -4.07 5.72
C LEU A 153 14.08 -3.88 5.36
N ASP A 154 14.39 -3.66 4.07
CA ASP A 154 15.73 -3.27 3.62
C ASP A 154 16.14 -1.86 4.06
N GLY A 155 15.23 -1.08 4.62
CA GLY A 155 15.53 0.20 5.26
C GLY A 155 16.05 0.08 6.70
N ALA A 156 15.82 -1.04 7.38
CA ALA A 156 16.28 -1.23 8.75
C ALA A 156 17.80 -1.31 8.85
N GLY A 157 18.39 -0.68 9.87
CA GLY A 157 19.81 -0.65 10.11
C GLY A 157 20.61 0.27 9.14
N GLN A 158 19.91 1.06 8.31
CA GLN A 158 20.51 2.05 7.41
C GLN A 158 20.27 3.47 7.93
N PRO A 159 21.09 4.47 7.55
CA PRO A 159 20.81 5.87 7.88
C PRO A 159 19.46 6.32 7.32
N ILE A 160 18.68 7.05 8.10
CA ILE A 160 17.33 7.54 7.72
C ILE A 160 17.38 8.30 6.38
N GLN A 161 18.39 9.16 6.18
CA GLN A 161 18.56 9.96 4.96
C GLN A 161 18.66 9.13 3.67
N ASP A 162 19.16 7.89 3.76
CA ASP A 162 19.46 7.05 2.60
C ASP A 162 18.25 6.15 2.22
N VAL A 163 17.33 5.93 3.16
CA VAL A 163 16.27 4.92 3.02
C VAL A 163 14.84 5.45 3.20
N ALA A 164 14.67 6.65 3.75
CA ALA A 164 13.35 7.22 3.97
C ALA A 164 13.06 8.37 2.99
N PHE A 165 11.99 8.24 2.20
CA PHE A 165 11.48 9.38 1.45
C PHE A 165 10.95 10.42 2.41
N ARG A 166 11.42 11.68 2.29
CA ARG A 166 11.23 12.78 3.25
C ARG A 166 11.89 12.47 4.60
N SER A 167 13.16 12.14 4.53
CA SER A 167 14.00 11.74 5.67
C SER A 167 13.92 12.69 6.87
N GLY A 168 13.87 14.01 6.64
CA GLY A 168 13.71 14.99 7.72
C GLY A 168 12.40 14.84 8.50
N LEU A 169 11.28 14.55 7.80
CA LEU A 169 10.00 14.29 8.49
C LEU A 169 10.01 12.94 9.21
N TYR A 170 10.61 11.92 8.58
CA TYR A 170 10.76 10.61 9.20
C TYR A 170 11.59 10.69 10.50
N ALA A 171 12.73 11.35 10.42
CA ALA A 171 13.63 11.57 11.57
C ALA A 171 12.93 12.37 12.70
N ALA A 172 12.19 13.41 12.33
CA ALA A 172 11.43 14.23 13.30
C ALA A 172 10.37 13.40 14.03
N LEU A 173 9.63 12.52 13.34
CA LEU A 173 8.67 11.61 13.97
C LEU A 173 9.33 10.65 14.95
N CYS A 174 10.55 10.18 14.62
CA CYS A 174 11.31 9.25 15.46
C CYS A 174 12.11 9.95 16.57
N GLY A 175 12.13 11.30 16.63
CA GLY A 175 12.96 12.05 17.57
C GLY A 175 14.47 11.88 17.31
N LYS A 176 14.87 11.63 16.05
CA LYS A 176 16.24 11.31 15.62
C LYS A 176 16.79 12.35 14.64
N LYS A 177 18.10 12.24 14.38
CA LYS A 177 18.77 12.91 13.26
C LYS A 177 18.70 12.02 12.01
N GLU A 178 18.71 12.62 10.83
CA GLU A 178 18.67 11.89 9.55
C GLU A 178 19.88 10.94 9.35
N THR A 179 20.99 11.19 10.03
CA THR A 179 22.19 10.34 9.98
C THR A 179 22.13 9.13 10.91
N GLU A 180 21.14 9.04 11.79
CA GLU A 180 20.97 7.89 12.69
C GLU A 180 20.33 6.73 11.97
N LEU A 181 20.57 5.52 12.48
CA LEU A 181 20.09 4.29 11.87
C LEU A 181 18.62 4.05 12.21
N VAL A 182 17.89 3.56 11.22
CA VAL A 182 16.51 3.11 11.39
C VAL A 182 16.47 1.84 12.23
N THR A 183 15.66 1.84 13.27
CA THR A 183 15.38 0.67 14.12
C THR A 183 14.00 0.07 13.81
N ALA A 184 13.71 -1.11 14.36
CA ALA A 184 12.37 -1.70 14.30
C ALA A 184 11.31 -0.79 14.93
N SER A 185 11.63 -0.17 16.06
CA SER A 185 10.74 0.77 16.77
C SER A 185 10.43 2.02 15.94
N ASP A 186 11.40 2.53 15.17
CA ASP A 186 11.16 3.67 14.26
C ASP A 186 10.17 3.29 13.16
N ILE A 187 10.31 2.09 12.58
CA ILE A 187 9.40 1.59 11.56
C ILE A 187 7.99 1.42 12.14
N ALA A 188 7.85 0.78 13.29
CA ALA A 188 6.57 0.59 13.97
C ALA A 188 5.91 1.94 14.31
N LEU A 189 6.69 2.87 14.88
CA LEU A 189 6.21 4.21 15.22
C LEU A 189 5.64 4.93 14.00
N VAL A 190 6.39 5.03 12.89
CA VAL A 190 5.93 5.76 11.70
C VAL A 190 4.74 5.08 11.04
N LEU A 191 4.66 3.74 11.07
CA LEU A 191 3.52 2.99 10.55
C LEU A 191 2.23 3.26 11.35
N ALA A 192 2.31 3.35 12.68
CA ALA A 192 1.15 3.50 13.54
C ALA A 192 0.77 4.96 13.85
N HIS A 193 1.66 5.93 13.60
CA HIS A 193 1.48 7.32 13.99
C HIS A 193 0.47 8.06 13.11
N GLU A 194 -0.38 8.91 13.72
CA GLU A 194 -1.38 9.73 13.00
C GLU A 194 -0.77 10.78 12.06
N ALA A 195 0.45 11.24 12.33
CA ALA A 195 1.24 12.05 11.40
C ALA A 195 2.19 11.20 10.52
N GLY A 196 2.18 9.88 10.67
CA GLY A 196 2.87 8.89 9.87
C GLY A 196 1.94 8.22 8.84
N GLN A 197 1.98 6.89 8.73
CA GLN A 197 1.23 6.19 7.69
C GLN A 197 -0.29 6.09 7.99
N ARG A 198 -0.72 6.43 9.20
CA ARG A 198 -2.15 6.54 9.53
C ARG A 198 -2.76 7.91 9.20
N LYS A 199 -1.95 8.83 8.72
CA LYS A 199 -2.43 10.17 8.34
C LYS A 199 -3.52 10.05 7.27
N ASP A 200 -4.61 10.79 7.48
CA ASP A 200 -5.76 10.90 6.57
C ASP A 200 -6.44 9.55 6.23
N VAL A 201 -6.28 8.52 7.08
CA VAL A 201 -7.05 7.28 6.96
C VAL A 201 -8.52 7.59 7.24
N PRO A 202 -9.45 7.28 6.30
CA PRO A 202 -10.86 7.58 6.48
C PRO A 202 -11.46 6.89 7.71
N GLN A 203 -12.41 7.56 8.36
CA GLN A 203 -13.12 6.98 9.50
C GLN A 203 -13.89 5.72 9.06
N GLY A 204 -13.69 4.62 9.77
CA GLY A 204 -14.30 3.32 9.46
C GLY A 204 -13.53 2.49 8.45
N ALA A 205 -12.48 3.03 7.80
CA ALA A 205 -11.58 2.21 7.01
C ALA A 205 -10.73 1.31 7.92
N ARG A 206 -10.59 0.04 7.52
CA ARG A 206 -9.65 -0.90 8.15
C ARG A 206 -8.22 -0.48 7.82
N PHE A 207 -7.30 -0.71 8.75
CA PHE A 207 -5.89 -0.40 8.54
C PHE A 207 -5.02 -1.62 8.77
N ALA A 208 -4.23 -1.98 7.74
CA ALA A 208 -3.31 -3.11 7.77
C ALA A 208 -1.90 -2.68 7.36
N VAL A 209 -0.92 -3.48 7.71
CA VAL A 209 0.50 -3.24 7.42
C VAL A 209 1.09 -4.37 6.59
N LEU A 210 1.86 -4.04 5.56
CA LEU A 210 2.77 -4.94 4.87
C LEU A 210 4.22 -4.64 5.27
N LEU A 211 4.88 -5.57 5.92
CA LEU A 211 6.33 -5.59 6.11
C LEU A 211 6.95 -6.41 4.97
N ASN A 212 7.40 -5.72 3.93
CA ASN A 212 7.89 -6.33 2.70
C ASN A 212 9.41 -6.52 2.71
N LYS A 213 9.92 -7.37 1.82
CA LYS A 213 11.34 -7.72 1.67
C LYS A 213 11.91 -8.45 2.89
N ALA A 214 11.11 -9.32 3.52
CA ALA A 214 11.55 -10.24 4.57
C ALA A 214 12.36 -11.43 3.98
N ASP A 215 13.40 -11.12 3.19
CA ASP A 215 14.08 -12.07 2.32
C ASP A 215 15.07 -12.98 3.08
N ASP A 216 15.56 -12.52 4.21
CA ASP A 216 16.56 -13.21 5.04
C ASP A 216 16.15 -13.29 6.52
N THR A 217 16.95 -14.00 7.31
CA THR A 217 16.68 -14.21 8.74
C THR A 217 16.72 -12.91 9.54
N ALA A 218 17.66 -11.99 9.23
CA ALA A 218 17.81 -10.74 9.96
C ALA A 218 16.55 -9.85 9.76
N ARG A 219 16.10 -9.70 8.50
CA ARG A 219 14.88 -8.95 8.17
C ARG A 219 13.61 -9.58 8.74
N LYS A 220 13.54 -10.94 8.80
CA LYS A 220 12.44 -11.64 9.48
C LYS A 220 12.41 -11.34 10.98
N THR A 221 13.57 -11.30 11.64
CA THR A 221 13.67 -10.90 13.06
C THR A 221 13.20 -9.46 13.24
N THR A 222 13.70 -8.52 12.42
CA THR A 222 13.21 -7.13 12.45
C THR A 222 11.71 -7.05 12.22
N ALA A 223 11.15 -7.83 11.28
CA ALA A 223 9.71 -7.86 11.04
C ALA A 223 8.91 -8.31 12.27
N GLN A 224 9.42 -9.30 13.02
CA GLN A 224 8.81 -9.76 14.27
C GLN A 224 8.83 -8.69 15.35
N GLU A 225 9.94 -7.96 15.48
CA GLU A 225 10.08 -6.84 16.41
C GLU A 225 9.09 -5.72 16.06
N VAL A 226 9.02 -5.31 14.78
CA VAL A 226 8.05 -4.31 14.30
C VAL A 226 6.62 -4.76 14.57
N ALA A 227 6.27 -6.01 14.24
CA ALA A 227 4.93 -6.54 14.45
C ALA A 227 4.52 -6.59 15.92
N ALA A 228 5.47 -6.90 16.82
CA ALA A 228 5.23 -6.90 18.27
C ALA A 228 4.90 -5.49 18.81
N GLU A 229 5.54 -4.44 18.28
CA GLU A 229 5.28 -3.05 18.65
C GLU A 229 4.00 -2.49 18.02
N LEU A 230 3.56 -3.04 16.87
CA LEU A 230 2.30 -2.69 16.22
C LEU A 230 1.06 -3.34 16.86
N ASN A 231 1.25 -4.16 17.90
CA ASN A 231 0.15 -4.85 18.58
C ASN A 231 -0.69 -3.86 19.42
N ASN A 232 -1.49 -3.05 18.74
CA ASN A 232 -2.40 -2.06 19.32
C ASN A 232 -3.69 -1.96 18.49
N ASP A 233 -4.74 -1.39 19.06
CA ASP A 233 -6.09 -1.27 18.46
C ASP A 233 -6.13 -0.49 17.14
N SER A 234 -5.00 0.08 16.71
CA SER A 234 -4.93 0.92 15.52
C SER A 234 -4.53 0.17 14.24
N VAL A 235 -4.04 -1.06 14.36
CA VAL A 235 -3.63 -1.93 13.24
C VAL A 235 -4.37 -3.25 13.36
N GLU A 236 -5.12 -3.63 12.35
CA GLU A 236 -5.89 -4.89 12.37
C GLU A 236 -5.02 -6.10 12.02
N ARG A 237 -4.15 -5.94 11.01
CA ARG A 237 -3.31 -7.04 10.48
C ARG A 237 -1.91 -6.55 10.14
N VAL A 238 -0.93 -7.39 10.43
CA VAL A 238 0.45 -7.24 9.97
C VAL A 238 0.82 -8.44 9.10
N VAL A 239 1.05 -8.20 7.83
CA VAL A 239 1.47 -9.22 6.87
C VAL A 239 2.97 -9.07 6.61
N ILE A 240 3.73 -10.16 6.77
CA ILE A 240 5.17 -10.21 6.55
C ILE A 240 5.44 -11.03 5.30
N ALA A 241 6.05 -10.43 4.28
CA ALA A 241 6.23 -11.05 2.98
C ALA A 241 7.53 -10.64 2.25
N SER A 242 7.87 -11.40 1.22
CA SER A 242 8.90 -11.10 0.21
C SER A 242 8.26 -11.01 -1.16
N LEU A 243 7.74 -9.85 -1.55
CA LEU A 243 7.01 -9.69 -2.81
C LEU A 243 7.93 -9.64 -4.06
N GLY A 244 9.18 -9.23 -3.91
CA GLY A 244 10.14 -9.03 -5.00
C GLY A 244 11.17 -10.15 -5.16
N GLY A 245 11.09 -11.24 -4.42
CA GLY A 245 12.02 -12.36 -4.51
C GLY A 245 12.02 -12.94 -5.92
N LYS A 246 13.20 -12.95 -6.59
CA LYS A 246 13.38 -13.73 -7.81
C LYS A 246 13.09 -15.19 -7.48
N SER A 247 12.13 -15.76 -8.19
CA SER A 247 11.85 -17.20 -8.22
C SER A 247 13.06 -17.98 -8.74
#